data_70227a95bdda0f3dd304e355b001dfd6
#
_entry.id   70227a95bdda0f3dd304e355b001dfd6
#
_cell.length_a   1.000
_cell.length_b   1.000
_cell.length_c   1.000
_cell.angle_alpha   90.00
_cell.angle_beta   90.00
_cell.angle_gamma   90.00
#
_symmetry.space_group_name_H-M   'P 1'
#
loop_
_entity.id
_entity.type
_entity.pdbx_description
1 polymer ?
#
loop_
_entity_poly.entity_id
_entity_poly.type
_entity_poly.pdbx_seq_one_letter_code
_entity_poly.pdbx_strand_id
1 'polypeptide(L)'
;MRNYEVTFIVDPTLSNDEIKSTAKKYVDQISGAGKIVHNNEIGLRQLAYPIRNRNTGIYSCVEFEVPNGAIIDELELAMRRDERILRFLSVKLDKYGVKYNDDKRAGKIGTIVRKKKVVEEDKRDNRRRNNKRRPNKGGNKPQAKPATENTAGK
;
A
#
# COMPACT_ATOMS: atom_id res chain seq x y z
N MET A 1 8.82 -28.20 -16.33
CA MET A 1 7.90 -27.06 -16.47
C MET A 1 8.42 -25.88 -15.66
N ARG A 2 8.10 -24.65 -16.05
CA ARG A 2 8.52 -23.42 -15.37
C ARG A 2 7.28 -22.66 -14.95
N ASN A 3 7.29 -22.16 -13.72
CA ASN A 3 6.17 -21.41 -13.13
C ASN A 3 6.39 -19.92 -13.30
N TYR A 4 5.37 -19.23 -13.77
CA TYR A 4 5.37 -17.79 -13.97
C TYR A 4 4.11 -17.17 -13.35
N GLU A 5 4.25 -15.92 -12.97
CA GLU A 5 3.14 -15.07 -12.56
C GLU A 5 3.18 -13.78 -13.39
N VAL A 6 2.06 -13.44 -13.98
CA VAL A 6 1.90 -12.18 -14.71
C VAL A 6 0.81 -11.36 -14.03
N THR A 7 1.20 -10.19 -13.57
CA THR A 7 0.26 -9.19 -13.05
C THR A 7 0.16 -8.05 -14.04
N PHE A 8 -1.04 -7.67 -14.41
CA PHE A 8 -1.28 -6.55 -15.31
C PHE A 8 -2.42 -5.66 -14.81
N ILE A 9 -2.38 -4.39 -15.23
CA ILE A 9 -3.31 -3.35 -14.83
C ILE A 9 -4.04 -2.87 -16.08
N VAL A 10 -5.36 -3.03 -16.09
CA VAL A 10 -6.24 -2.55 -17.17
C VAL A 10 -6.72 -1.14 -16.86
N ASP A 11 -6.89 -0.30 -17.88
CA ASP A 11 -7.43 1.07 -17.75
C ASP A 11 -8.87 1.01 -17.21
N PRO A 12 -9.18 1.69 -16.11
CA PRO A 12 -10.50 1.69 -15.50
C PRO A 12 -11.54 2.52 -16.25
N THR A 13 -11.14 3.28 -17.28
CA THR A 13 -12.07 4.09 -18.09
C THR A 13 -12.80 3.29 -19.16
N LEU A 14 -12.38 2.05 -19.40
CA LEU A 14 -13.04 1.12 -20.31
C LEU A 14 -14.36 0.64 -19.72
N SER A 15 -15.25 0.19 -20.61
CA SER A 15 -16.48 -0.49 -20.19
C SER A 15 -16.16 -1.83 -19.47
N ASN A 16 -17.06 -2.29 -18.61
CA ASN A 16 -16.88 -3.57 -17.92
C ASN A 16 -16.69 -4.76 -18.87
N ASP A 17 -17.33 -4.71 -20.03
CA ASP A 17 -17.22 -5.78 -21.03
C ASP A 17 -15.85 -5.75 -21.73
N GLU A 18 -15.32 -4.57 -22.02
CA GLU A 18 -13.97 -4.40 -22.57
C GLU A 18 -12.90 -4.83 -21.59
N ILE A 19 -13.06 -4.54 -20.30
CA ILE A 19 -12.15 -4.96 -19.25
C ILE A 19 -12.10 -6.49 -19.18
N LYS A 20 -13.27 -7.14 -19.11
CA LYS A 20 -13.38 -8.60 -19.09
C LYS A 20 -12.82 -9.24 -20.36
N SER A 21 -13.15 -8.68 -21.52
CA SER A 21 -12.67 -9.20 -22.80
C SER A 21 -11.14 -9.07 -22.93
N THR A 22 -10.57 -7.96 -22.43
CA THR A 22 -9.13 -7.75 -22.41
C THR A 22 -8.43 -8.73 -21.47
N ALA A 23 -8.94 -8.90 -20.25
CA ALA A 23 -8.40 -9.88 -19.30
C ALA A 23 -8.49 -11.31 -19.87
N LYS A 24 -9.66 -11.68 -20.42
CA LYS A 24 -9.88 -12.99 -21.03
C LYS A 24 -8.93 -13.25 -22.20
N LYS A 25 -8.69 -12.29 -23.08
CA LYS A 25 -7.75 -12.40 -24.21
C LYS A 25 -6.37 -12.89 -23.74
N TYR A 26 -5.83 -12.32 -22.67
CA TYR A 26 -4.52 -12.71 -22.15
C TYR A 26 -4.55 -14.05 -21.42
N VAL A 27 -5.63 -14.35 -20.71
CA VAL A 27 -5.85 -15.67 -20.10
C VAL A 27 -5.92 -16.76 -21.18
N ASP A 28 -6.66 -16.52 -22.26
CA ASP A 28 -6.78 -17.47 -23.37
C ASP A 28 -5.44 -17.66 -24.10
N GLN A 29 -4.66 -16.60 -24.30
CA GLN A 29 -3.31 -16.69 -24.88
C GLN A 29 -2.36 -17.52 -24.00
N ILE A 30 -2.42 -17.36 -22.69
CA ILE A 30 -1.63 -18.15 -21.73
C ILE A 30 -2.10 -19.62 -21.75
N SER A 31 -3.41 -19.87 -21.76
CA SER A 31 -3.96 -21.23 -21.74
C SER A 31 -3.62 -22.03 -23.03
N GLY A 32 -3.45 -21.34 -24.14
CA GLY A 32 -3.00 -21.96 -25.39
C GLY A 32 -1.55 -22.43 -25.38
N ALA A 33 -0.70 -21.86 -24.52
CA ALA A 33 0.72 -22.18 -24.42
C ALA A 33 1.11 -23.01 -23.20
N GLY A 34 0.24 -23.06 -22.19
CA GLY A 34 0.52 -23.74 -20.95
C GLY A 34 -0.70 -23.99 -20.08
N LYS A 35 -0.47 -24.36 -18.84
CA LYS A 35 -1.53 -24.65 -17.87
C LYS A 35 -1.68 -23.46 -16.90
N ILE A 36 -2.89 -22.92 -16.82
CA ILE A 36 -3.22 -21.92 -15.78
C ILE A 36 -3.35 -22.65 -14.44
N VAL A 37 -2.60 -22.19 -13.45
CA VAL A 37 -2.64 -22.68 -12.07
C VAL A 37 -3.69 -21.90 -11.29
N HIS A 38 -3.66 -20.56 -11.42
CA HIS A 38 -4.59 -19.69 -10.71
C HIS A 38 -4.81 -18.39 -11.46
N ASN A 39 -6.07 -17.96 -11.53
CA ASN A 39 -6.44 -16.64 -12.03
C ASN A 39 -7.08 -15.84 -10.89
N ASN A 40 -6.43 -14.74 -10.49
CA ASN A 40 -6.87 -13.89 -9.40
C ASN A 40 -7.26 -12.51 -9.95
N GLU A 41 -8.54 -12.22 -9.98
CA GLU A 41 -9.08 -10.90 -10.33
C GLU A 41 -9.14 -10.05 -9.06
N ILE A 42 -8.12 -9.23 -8.84
CA ILE A 42 -8.01 -8.36 -7.67
C ILE A 42 -9.01 -7.20 -7.75
N GLY A 43 -9.38 -6.80 -8.98
CA GLY A 43 -10.35 -5.75 -9.25
C GLY A 43 -9.76 -4.33 -9.15
N LEU A 44 -10.66 -3.34 -9.00
CA LEU A 44 -10.30 -1.92 -8.96
C LEU A 44 -9.49 -1.58 -7.71
N ARG A 45 -8.31 -0.98 -7.90
CA ARG A 45 -7.42 -0.54 -6.84
C ARG A 45 -6.86 0.85 -7.11
N GLN A 46 -6.60 1.59 -6.05
CA GLN A 46 -5.86 2.86 -6.14
C GLN A 46 -4.37 2.57 -6.40
N LEU A 47 -3.81 3.31 -7.35
CA LEU A 47 -2.38 3.27 -7.67
C LEU A 47 -1.57 4.06 -6.64
N ALA A 48 -0.31 3.67 -6.42
CA ALA A 48 0.59 4.40 -5.54
C ALA A 48 1.01 5.77 -6.11
N TYR A 49 1.01 5.88 -7.43
CA TYR A 49 1.28 7.10 -8.20
C TYR A 49 0.46 7.07 -9.51
N PRO A 50 0.15 8.20 -10.10
CA PRO A 50 -0.64 8.24 -11.33
C PRO A 50 0.14 7.64 -12.51
N ILE A 51 -0.54 6.81 -13.31
CA ILE A 51 -0.03 6.25 -14.57
C ILE A 51 -0.94 6.74 -15.70
N ARG A 52 -0.39 7.38 -16.73
CA ARG A 52 -1.16 7.98 -17.84
C ARG A 52 -2.35 8.82 -17.33
N ASN A 53 -2.14 9.64 -16.31
CA ASN A 53 -3.17 10.47 -15.65
C ASN A 53 -4.32 9.66 -15.00
N ARG A 54 -4.11 8.39 -14.68
CA ARG A 54 -5.04 7.53 -13.93
C ARG A 54 -4.55 7.33 -12.51
N ASN A 55 -5.41 7.52 -11.52
CA ASN A 55 -5.12 7.29 -10.11
C ASN A 55 -5.58 5.91 -9.63
N THR A 56 -6.34 5.20 -10.47
CA THR A 56 -6.87 3.86 -10.19
C THR A 56 -6.59 2.92 -11.37
N GLY A 57 -6.65 1.62 -11.15
CA GLY A 57 -6.49 0.60 -12.18
C GLY A 57 -7.14 -0.70 -11.76
N ILE A 58 -7.47 -1.54 -12.73
CA ILE A 58 -8.05 -2.85 -12.50
C ILE A 58 -6.94 -3.87 -12.60
N TYR A 59 -6.67 -4.55 -11.49
CA TYR A 59 -5.59 -5.51 -11.37
C TYR A 59 -6.07 -6.93 -11.63
N SER A 60 -5.32 -7.63 -12.47
CA SER A 60 -5.44 -9.08 -12.68
C SER A 60 -4.08 -9.73 -12.52
N CYS A 61 -4.05 -10.89 -11.87
CA CYS A 61 -2.85 -11.68 -11.63
C CYS A 61 -3.11 -13.12 -12.05
N VAL A 62 -2.29 -13.63 -12.98
CA VAL A 62 -2.44 -14.98 -13.52
C VAL A 62 -1.17 -15.76 -13.24
N GLU A 63 -1.30 -16.89 -12.55
CA GLU A 63 -0.24 -17.85 -12.29
C GLU A 63 -0.38 -19.04 -13.24
N PHE A 64 0.70 -19.43 -13.91
CA PHE A 64 0.65 -20.48 -14.92
C PHE A 64 1.97 -21.23 -15.07
N GLU A 65 1.89 -22.43 -15.63
CA GLU A 65 3.01 -23.31 -15.93
C GLU A 65 3.18 -23.47 -17.41
N VAL A 66 4.42 -23.31 -17.90
CA VAL A 66 4.77 -23.50 -19.31
C VAL A 66 6.02 -24.37 -19.45
N PRO A 67 6.13 -25.14 -20.56
CA PRO A 67 7.31 -25.97 -20.80
C PRO A 67 8.57 -25.15 -21.06
N ASN A 68 8.45 -24.04 -21.78
CA ASN A 68 9.53 -23.12 -22.06
C ASN A 68 9.08 -21.65 -21.85
N GLY A 69 10.02 -20.70 -21.78
CA GLY A 69 9.72 -19.29 -21.53
C GLY A 69 9.45 -18.45 -22.78
N ALA A 70 9.41 -19.03 -23.99
CA ALA A 70 9.28 -18.27 -25.23
C ALA A 70 7.97 -17.47 -25.31
N ILE A 71 6.88 -18.02 -24.75
CA ILE A 71 5.58 -17.35 -24.69
C ILE A 71 5.63 -16.03 -23.91
N ILE A 72 6.57 -15.88 -22.95
CA ILE A 72 6.66 -14.69 -22.10
C ILE A 72 6.99 -13.48 -22.96
N ASP A 73 7.96 -13.59 -23.86
CA ASP A 73 8.38 -12.49 -24.75
C ASP A 73 7.23 -12.03 -25.66
N GLU A 74 6.47 -13.01 -26.21
CA GLU A 74 5.28 -12.74 -27.03
C GLU A 74 4.17 -12.05 -26.22
N LEU A 75 3.91 -12.54 -25.01
CA LEU A 75 2.90 -12.02 -24.10
C LEU A 75 3.25 -10.58 -23.66
N GLU A 76 4.50 -10.35 -23.29
CA GLU A 76 4.98 -9.01 -22.91
C GLU A 76 4.91 -8.03 -24.07
N LEU A 77 5.26 -8.49 -25.30
CA LEU A 77 5.16 -7.67 -26.49
C LEU A 77 3.69 -7.32 -26.80
N ALA A 78 2.78 -8.27 -26.65
CA ALA A 78 1.35 -8.04 -26.84
C ALA A 78 0.81 -7.04 -25.82
N MET A 79 1.15 -7.18 -24.54
CA MET A 79 0.74 -6.26 -23.46
C MET A 79 1.35 -4.87 -23.64
N ARG A 80 2.59 -4.77 -24.11
CA ARG A 80 3.27 -3.48 -24.36
C ARG A 80 2.61 -2.68 -25.48
N ARG A 81 2.07 -3.35 -26.49
CA ARG A 81 1.38 -2.75 -27.64
C ARG A 81 -0.09 -2.44 -27.38
N ASP A 82 -0.68 -3.03 -26.35
CA ASP A 82 -2.10 -2.85 -26.03
C ASP A 82 -2.27 -1.60 -25.16
N GLU A 83 -2.90 -0.56 -25.71
CA GLU A 83 -3.13 0.70 -25.01
C GLU A 83 -4.06 0.57 -23.81
N ARG A 84 -4.89 -0.47 -23.78
CA ARG A 84 -5.79 -0.79 -22.65
C ARG A 84 -5.03 -1.26 -21.41
N ILE A 85 -3.79 -1.71 -21.56
CA ILE A 85 -2.92 -2.11 -20.47
C ILE A 85 -2.09 -0.91 -20.00
N LEU A 86 -2.29 -0.49 -18.76
CA LEU A 86 -1.51 0.61 -18.17
C LEU A 86 -0.09 0.15 -17.83
N ARG A 87 0.03 -1.03 -17.23
CA ARG A 87 1.31 -1.63 -16.81
C ARG A 87 1.17 -3.13 -16.62
N PHE A 88 2.27 -3.84 -16.78
CA PHE A 88 2.35 -5.28 -16.50
C PHE A 88 3.69 -5.63 -15.88
N LEU A 89 3.75 -6.79 -15.24
CA LEU A 89 4.95 -7.37 -14.66
C LEU A 89 4.86 -8.90 -14.81
N SER A 90 5.87 -9.50 -15.44
CA SER A 90 6.02 -10.95 -15.56
C SER A 90 7.15 -11.41 -14.64
N VAL A 91 6.90 -12.38 -13.80
CA VAL A 91 7.85 -12.92 -12.83
C VAL A 91 7.94 -14.42 -12.99
N LYS A 92 9.17 -14.95 -13.06
CA LYS A 92 9.42 -16.38 -12.94
C LYS A 92 9.41 -16.75 -11.46
N LEU A 93 8.52 -17.65 -11.09
CA LEU A 93 8.42 -18.15 -9.72
C LEU A 93 9.48 -19.23 -9.46
N ASP A 94 10.17 -19.09 -8.32
CA ASP A 94 10.99 -20.14 -7.76
C ASP A 94 10.14 -21.12 -6.91
N LYS A 95 10.76 -22.18 -6.41
CA LYS A 95 10.08 -23.17 -5.56
C LYS A 95 9.47 -22.56 -4.29
N TYR A 96 10.05 -21.47 -3.78
CA TYR A 96 9.56 -20.79 -2.58
C TYR A 96 8.37 -19.90 -2.91
N GLY A 97 8.40 -19.22 -4.07
CA GLY A 97 7.29 -18.41 -4.56
C GLY A 97 6.03 -19.25 -4.80
N VAL A 98 6.20 -20.42 -5.48
CA VAL A 98 5.09 -21.36 -5.68
C VAL A 98 4.50 -21.82 -4.33
N LYS A 99 5.36 -22.28 -3.42
CA LYS A 99 4.92 -22.69 -2.08
C LYS A 99 4.21 -21.56 -1.33
N TYR A 100 4.74 -20.34 -1.41
CA TYR A 100 4.11 -19.18 -0.77
C TYR A 100 2.69 -18.93 -1.31
N ASN A 101 2.53 -18.98 -2.66
CA ASN A 101 1.24 -18.80 -3.28
C ASN A 101 0.25 -19.91 -2.88
N ASP A 102 0.71 -21.17 -2.79
CA ASP A 102 -0.10 -22.30 -2.32
C ASP A 102 -0.52 -22.13 -0.86
N ASP A 103 0.42 -21.79 0.03
CA ASP A 103 0.15 -21.58 1.45
C ASP A 103 -0.78 -20.36 1.66
N LYS A 104 -0.65 -19.33 0.84
CA LYS A 104 -1.55 -18.17 0.84
C LYS A 104 -2.97 -18.56 0.43
N ARG A 105 -3.13 -19.35 -0.63
CA ARG A 105 -4.43 -19.89 -1.07
C ARG A 105 -5.06 -20.81 -0.03
N ALA A 106 -4.25 -21.62 0.63
CA ALA A 106 -4.70 -22.49 1.72
C ALA A 106 -5.01 -21.74 3.02
N GLY A 107 -4.83 -20.41 3.08
CA GLY A 107 -5.11 -19.60 4.27
C GLY A 107 -4.12 -19.80 5.43
N LYS A 108 -3.00 -20.49 5.20
CA LYS A 108 -1.96 -20.72 6.21
C LYS A 108 -1.17 -19.45 6.54
N ILE A 109 -1.13 -18.51 5.61
CA ILE A 109 -0.43 -17.24 5.79
C ILE A 109 -1.46 -16.21 6.26
N GLY A 110 -1.36 -15.81 7.52
CA GLY A 110 -2.22 -14.77 8.09
C GLY A 110 -1.99 -13.42 7.42
N THR A 111 -3.08 -12.70 7.20
CA THR A 111 -3.00 -11.30 6.76
C THR A 111 -2.37 -10.49 7.87
N ILE A 112 -1.24 -9.82 7.61
CA ILE A 112 -0.64 -8.89 8.56
C ILE A 112 -1.59 -7.70 8.68
N VAL A 113 -2.47 -7.74 9.68
CA VAL A 113 -3.26 -6.58 10.08
C VAL A 113 -2.26 -5.61 10.70
N ARG A 114 -1.81 -4.63 9.94
CA ARG A 114 -1.07 -3.50 10.52
C ARG A 114 -2.01 -2.84 11.52
N LYS A 115 -1.78 -3.09 12.81
CA LYS A 115 -2.42 -2.29 13.87
C LYS A 115 -2.11 -0.84 13.52
N LYS A 116 -3.14 -0.06 13.15
CA LYS A 116 -2.99 1.39 13.04
C LYS A 116 -2.38 1.82 14.35
N LYS A 117 -1.17 2.40 14.32
CA LYS A 117 -0.66 3.11 15.49
C LYS A 117 -1.74 4.13 15.80
N VAL A 118 -2.49 3.89 16.88
CA VAL A 118 -3.35 4.92 17.45
C VAL A 118 -2.38 6.03 17.76
N VAL A 119 -2.51 7.12 17.00
CA VAL A 119 -1.60 8.25 17.09
C VAL A 119 -1.70 8.74 18.54
N GLU A 120 -0.60 8.79 19.24
CA GLU A 120 -0.48 9.30 20.62
C GLU A 120 -0.72 10.83 20.69
N GLU A 121 -1.44 11.39 19.74
CA GLU A 121 -1.82 12.79 19.71
C GLU A 121 -2.71 13.17 20.90
N ASP A 122 -3.64 12.29 21.29
CA ASP A 122 -4.53 12.58 22.43
C ASP A 122 -3.79 12.73 23.78
N LYS A 123 -2.65 12.05 23.95
CA LYS A 123 -1.88 12.18 25.20
C LYS A 123 -1.05 13.46 25.25
N ARG A 124 -0.63 13.99 24.10
CA ARG A 124 0.13 15.26 24.06
C ARG A 124 -0.78 16.46 24.27
N ASP A 125 -1.98 16.46 23.72
CA ASP A 125 -2.96 17.52 23.92
C ASP A 125 -3.51 17.54 25.35
N ASN A 126 -3.71 16.37 25.94
CA ASN A 126 -4.15 16.29 27.34
C ASN A 126 -3.07 16.76 28.33
N ARG A 127 -1.78 16.54 28.02
CA ARG A 127 -0.67 17.11 28.82
C ARG A 127 -0.57 18.62 28.67
N ARG A 128 -0.82 19.20 27.50
CA ARG A 128 -0.84 20.64 27.25
C ARG A 128 -2.05 21.31 27.93
N ARG A 129 -3.24 20.69 27.92
CA ARG A 129 -4.43 21.19 28.63
C ARG A 129 -4.27 21.16 30.15
N ASN A 130 -3.63 20.11 30.69
CA ASN A 130 -3.41 19.99 32.15
C ASN A 130 -2.34 20.96 32.66
N ASN A 131 -1.35 21.29 31.83
CA ASN A 131 -0.31 22.26 32.20
C ASN A 131 -0.83 23.72 32.16
N LYS A 132 -1.85 24.04 31.34
CA LYS A 132 -2.54 25.35 31.33
C LYS A 132 -3.49 25.54 32.49
N ARG A 133 -3.89 24.49 33.21
CA ARG A 133 -4.82 24.55 34.37
C ARG A 133 -4.13 24.63 35.74
N ARG A 134 -2.79 24.68 35.80
CA ARG A 134 -2.10 24.93 37.07
C ARG A 134 -2.27 26.40 37.43
N PRO A 135 -2.99 26.72 38.53
CA PRO A 135 -3.11 28.11 38.98
C PRO A 135 -1.73 28.62 39.38
N ASN A 136 -1.38 29.78 38.82
CA ASN A 136 -0.18 30.51 39.19
C ASN A 136 -0.30 30.91 40.69
N LYS A 137 0.30 30.12 41.58
CA LYS A 137 0.49 30.54 42.98
C LYS A 137 1.52 31.66 42.96
N GLY A 138 1.01 32.89 42.87
CA GLY A 138 1.79 34.10 43.03
C GLY A 138 2.52 34.07 44.37
N GLY A 139 3.84 34.03 44.29
CA GLY A 139 4.70 34.17 45.44
C GLY A 139 4.57 35.58 46.00
N ASN A 140 3.99 35.66 47.19
CA ASN A 140 3.97 36.89 48.01
C ASN A 140 5.41 37.15 48.45
N LYS A 141 6.06 38.18 47.91
CA LYS A 141 7.34 38.70 48.40
C LYS A 141 7.07 39.50 49.66
N PRO A 142 7.73 39.26 50.79
CA PRO A 142 7.66 40.11 51.93
C PRO A 142 8.31 41.45 51.60
N GLN A 143 7.58 42.58 51.84
CA GLN A 143 8.10 43.93 51.77
C GLN A 143 9.02 44.12 52.93
N ALA A 144 10.26 44.53 52.68
CA ALA A 144 11.19 45.03 53.67
C ALA A 144 10.73 46.42 54.14
N LYS A 145 10.64 46.62 55.47
CA LYS A 145 10.36 47.89 56.10
C LYS A 145 11.58 48.84 55.99
N PRO A 146 11.38 50.14 55.74
CA PRO A 146 12.49 51.09 55.74
C PRO A 146 12.98 51.36 57.16
N ALA A 147 14.28 51.34 57.28
CA ALA A 147 14.95 51.77 58.53
C ALA A 147 14.83 53.28 58.67
N THR A 148 14.36 53.70 59.81
CA THR A 148 14.37 55.11 60.26
C THR A 148 15.78 55.47 60.70
N GLU A 149 16.35 56.49 60.05
CA GLU A 149 17.51 57.23 60.54
C GLU A 149 17.14 57.99 61.79
N ASN A 150 17.91 57.83 62.86
CA ASN A 150 17.94 58.75 63.98
C ASN A 150 19.26 59.50 63.94
N THR A 151 19.16 60.79 63.61
CA THR A 151 20.14 61.80 63.82
C THR A 151 20.06 62.31 65.29
N ALA A 152 21.18 62.34 65.98
CA ALA A 152 21.52 63.26 67.05
C ALA A 152 23.05 63.18 67.25
N GLY A 153 23.86 64.17 67.01
CA GLY A 153 23.92 65.47 67.63
C GLY A 153 25.05 65.46 68.68
N LYS A 154 26.17 65.84 68.24
CA LYS A 154 27.18 66.79 68.83
C LYS A 154 28.54 66.47 68.19
#